data_49c8d0cfc46f1bea52d3e6ce5f4cf491
#
_entry.id   49c8d0cfc46f1bea52d3e6ce5f4cf491
#
_cell.length_a   1.000
_cell.length_b   1.000
_cell.length_c   1.000
_cell.angle_alpha   90.00
_cell.angle_beta   90.00
_cell.angle_gamma   90.00
#
_symmetry.space_group_name_H-M   'P 1'
#
loop_
_entity.id
_entity.type
_entity.pdbx_description
1 polymer ?
#
loop_
_entity_poly.entity_id
_entity_poly.type
_entity_poly.pdbx_seq_one_letter_code
_entity_poly.pdbx_strand_id
1 'polypeptide(L)'
;SEMCIRDRYCIMACIIFGTLFYLAGDGAMTILAVVSVGALIPFFLHNVFGKTSKMFIGDGGTLVMGTVMSVFVTAILQTGSPVTVYVGPSVGIVPFTLAVLSVPVFDTLRVMSTRMLKGSSPFRPDKTHLHHMFIDLGCSHVATTLAILGLNMSVVLCWWALETSGSVSYTHLTLPTN
;
A
#
# COMPACT_ATOMS: atom_id res chain seq x y z
N SER A 1 3.91 10.28 -15.59
CA SER A 1 4.00 8.81 -15.41
C SER A 1 4.01 8.37 -13.96
N GLU A 2 4.54 9.19 -13.04
CA GLU A 2 4.64 8.85 -11.60
C GLU A 2 3.28 8.65 -10.92
N MET A 3 2.31 9.45 -11.28
CA MET A 3 0.97 9.42 -10.67
C MET A 3 0.16 8.18 -11.08
N CYS A 4 0.33 7.65 -12.28
CA CYS A 4 -0.38 6.45 -12.72
C CYS A 4 -0.06 5.19 -11.88
N ILE A 5 1.16 5.05 -11.40
CA ILE A 5 1.58 3.88 -10.61
C ILE A 5 1.04 4.00 -9.19
N ARG A 6 1.08 5.20 -8.62
CA ARG A 6 0.53 5.49 -7.30
C ARG A 6 -0.98 5.20 -7.25
N ASP A 7 -1.73 5.63 -8.29
CA ASP A 7 -3.17 5.40 -8.36
C ASP A 7 -3.53 3.92 -8.39
N ARG A 8 -2.80 3.14 -9.20
CA ARG A 8 -2.99 1.68 -9.30
C ARG A 8 -2.69 0.98 -7.98
N TYR A 9 -1.64 1.42 -7.30
CA TYR A 9 -1.28 0.92 -5.99
C TYR A 9 -2.36 1.23 -4.95
N CYS A 10 -2.87 2.46 -4.92
CA CYS A 10 -3.97 2.86 -4.03
C CYS A 10 -5.23 2.01 -4.28
N ILE A 11 -5.57 1.73 -5.54
CA ILE A 11 -6.71 0.84 -5.87
C ILE A 11 -6.48 -0.55 -5.26
N MET A 12 -5.31 -1.13 -5.44
CA MET A 12 -4.99 -2.47 -4.90
C MET A 12 -5.08 -2.48 -3.36
N ALA A 13 -4.47 -1.50 -2.69
CA ALA A 13 -4.52 -1.39 -1.24
C ALA A 13 -5.96 -1.20 -0.71
N CYS A 14 -6.77 -0.36 -1.38
CA CYS A 14 -8.19 -0.19 -1.04
C CYS A 14 -8.99 -1.49 -1.22
N ILE A 15 -8.70 -2.29 -2.25
CA ILE A 15 -9.35 -3.58 -2.45
C ILE A 15 -8.98 -4.55 -1.32
N ILE A 16 -7.70 -4.66 -0.97
CA ILE A 16 -7.23 -5.57 0.10
C ILE A 16 -7.85 -5.17 1.44
N PHE A 17 -7.71 -3.91 1.85
CA PHE A 17 -8.27 -3.43 3.12
C PHE A 17 -9.79 -3.48 3.12
N GLY A 18 -10.44 -3.08 2.02
CA GLY A 18 -11.89 -3.12 1.88
C GLY A 18 -12.46 -4.53 2.00
N THR A 19 -11.79 -5.52 1.42
CA THR A 19 -12.18 -6.93 1.56
C THR A 19 -12.08 -7.40 3.01
N LEU A 20 -11.03 -7.01 3.71
CA LEU A 20 -10.88 -7.34 5.14
C LEU A 20 -11.95 -6.70 6.00
N PHE A 21 -12.24 -5.41 5.80
CA PHE A 21 -13.29 -4.71 6.54
C PHE A 21 -14.68 -5.30 6.24
N TYR A 22 -14.91 -5.69 4.99
CA TYR A 22 -16.15 -6.37 4.62
C TYR A 22 -16.31 -7.70 5.36
N LEU A 23 -15.29 -8.53 5.38
CA LEU A 23 -15.28 -9.81 6.11
C LEU A 23 -15.43 -9.59 7.62
N ALA A 24 -14.83 -8.54 8.16
CA ALA A 24 -14.91 -8.16 9.56
C ALA A 24 -16.27 -7.53 9.95
N GLY A 25 -17.16 -7.26 8.98
CA GLY A 25 -18.46 -6.65 9.22
C GLY A 25 -18.40 -5.13 9.50
N ASP A 26 -17.27 -4.47 9.26
CA ASP A 26 -17.15 -3.01 9.39
C ASP A 26 -17.70 -2.31 8.13
N GLY A 27 -18.98 -1.98 8.16
CA GLY A 27 -19.65 -1.34 7.04
C GLY A 27 -19.11 0.04 6.70
N ALA A 28 -18.69 0.83 7.70
CA ALA A 28 -18.18 2.18 7.48
C ALA A 28 -16.87 2.18 6.70
N MET A 29 -15.91 1.36 7.12
CA MET A 29 -14.62 1.23 6.45
C MET A 29 -14.75 0.55 5.08
N THR A 30 -15.68 -0.41 4.95
CA THR A 30 -16.01 -1.03 3.66
C THR A 30 -16.54 0.00 2.65
N ILE A 31 -17.47 0.85 3.06
CA ILE A 31 -18.02 1.91 2.20
C ILE A 31 -16.91 2.88 1.80
N LEU A 32 -16.07 3.32 2.73
CA LEU A 32 -14.94 4.20 2.45
C LEU A 32 -14.00 3.58 1.40
N ALA A 33 -13.71 2.28 1.51
CA ALA A 33 -12.87 1.58 0.54
C ALA A 33 -13.51 1.52 -0.85
N VAL A 34 -14.80 1.16 -0.93
CA VAL A 34 -15.54 1.09 -2.20
C VAL A 34 -15.63 2.44 -2.88
N VAL A 35 -15.95 3.51 -2.13
CA VAL A 35 -15.98 4.88 -2.65
C VAL A 35 -14.60 5.31 -3.16
N SER A 36 -13.54 4.99 -2.43
CA SER A 36 -12.16 5.32 -2.83
C SER A 36 -11.77 4.61 -4.13
N VAL A 37 -12.07 3.32 -4.27
CA VAL A 37 -11.85 2.57 -5.51
C VAL A 37 -12.69 3.17 -6.65
N GLY A 38 -13.97 3.44 -6.41
CA GLY A 38 -14.87 4.05 -7.40
C GLY A 38 -14.39 5.42 -7.90
N ALA A 39 -13.82 6.23 -7.03
CA ALA A 39 -13.22 7.51 -7.39
C ALA A 39 -11.93 7.36 -8.21
N LEU A 40 -11.12 6.34 -7.96
CA LEU A 40 -9.85 6.11 -8.65
C LEU A 40 -10.01 5.43 -10.02
N ILE A 41 -11.06 4.61 -10.22
CA ILE A 41 -11.30 3.90 -11.48
C ILE A 41 -11.37 4.82 -12.70
N PRO A 42 -12.14 5.92 -12.70
CA PRO A 42 -12.19 6.82 -13.85
C PRO A 42 -10.82 7.41 -14.23
N PHE A 43 -10.02 7.80 -13.24
CA PHE A 43 -8.64 8.25 -13.47
C PHE A 43 -7.77 7.17 -14.09
N PHE A 44 -7.87 5.96 -13.55
CA PHE A 44 -7.14 4.81 -14.07
C PHE A 44 -7.52 4.53 -15.53
N LEU A 45 -8.81 4.42 -15.84
CA LEU A 45 -9.30 4.14 -17.20
C LEU A 45 -8.90 5.25 -18.17
N HIS A 46 -9.04 6.51 -17.77
CA HIS A 46 -8.65 7.64 -18.62
C HIS A 46 -7.14 7.66 -18.90
N ASN A 47 -6.32 7.35 -17.90
CA ASN A 47 -4.86 7.34 -18.03
C ASN A 47 -4.33 6.15 -18.84
N VAL A 48 -5.05 5.01 -18.85
CA VAL A 48 -4.67 3.81 -19.61
C VAL A 48 -5.15 3.88 -21.04
N PHE A 49 -6.41 4.29 -21.25
CA PHE A 49 -7.08 4.24 -22.57
C PHE A 49 -7.21 5.61 -23.22
N GLY A 50 -7.05 6.71 -22.48
CA GLY A 50 -7.13 8.07 -23.02
C GLY A 50 -5.97 8.38 -23.96
N LYS A 51 -6.31 8.82 -25.20
CA LYS A 51 -5.34 9.12 -26.26
C LYS A 51 -4.84 10.56 -26.27
N THR A 52 -5.56 11.49 -25.65
CA THR A 52 -5.39 12.92 -25.91
C THR A 52 -4.72 13.70 -24.79
N SER A 53 -4.96 13.36 -23.53
CA SER A 53 -4.32 14.00 -22.37
C SER A 53 -4.32 13.05 -21.18
N LYS A 54 -3.25 13.05 -20.40
CA LYS A 54 -3.21 12.32 -19.14
C LYS A 54 -3.79 13.19 -18.03
N MET A 55 -4.72 12.64 -17.28
CA MET A 55 -5.34 13.31 -16.16
C MET A 55 -4.52 13.07 -14.89
N PHE A 56 -4.28 14.10 -14.10
CA PHE A 56 -3.54 14.00 -12.84
C PHE A 56 -4.49 14.22 -11.68
N ILE A 57 -4.40 13.37 -10.67
CA ILE A 57 -5.14 13.53 -9.41
C ILE A 57 -4.70 14.80 -8.67
N GLY A 58 -3.48 15.27 -8.95
CA GLY A 58 -2.90 16.44 -8.30
C GLY A 58 -2.49 16.19 -6.85
N ASP A 59 -1.93 17.22 -6.21
CA ASP A 59 -1.44 17.11 -4.83
C ASP A 59 -2.60 16.92 -3.84
N GLY A 60 -3.73 17.58 -4.09
CA GLY A 60 -4.93 17.42 -3.25
C GLY A 60 -5.45 15.99 -3.20
N GLY A 61 -5.59 15.34 -4.35
CA GLY A 61 -6.03 13.94 -4.41
C GLY A 61 -5.02 12.97 -3.77
N THR A 62 -3.73 13.26 -3.90
CA THR A 62 -2.67 12.49 -3.23
C THR A 62 -2.79 12.59 -1.71
N LEU A 63 -3.04 13.78 -1.16
CA LEU A 63 -3.25 13.99 0.27
C LEU A 63 -4.51 13.27 0.76
N VAL A 64 -5.60 13.34 0.02
CA VAL A 64 -6.84 12.62 0.35
C VAL A 64 -6.59 11.12 0.41
N MET A 65 -5.91 10.54 -0.59
CA MET A 65 -5.61 9.11 -0.58
C MET A 65 -4.65 8.72 0.56
N GLY A 66 -3.67 9.55 0.88
CA GLY A 66 -2.80 9.36 2.04
C GLY A 66 -3.59 9.33 3.35
N THR A 67 -4.56 10.23 3.50
CA THR A 67 -5.46 10.28 4.67
C THR A 67 -6.32 9.01 4.74
N VAL A 68 -6.92 8.58 3.64
CA VAL A 68 -7.72 7.34 3.57
C VAL A 68 -6.89 6.13 3.99
N MET A 69 -5.65 6.00 3.48
CA MET A 69 -4.74 4.92 3.88
C MET A 69 -4.41 4.98 5.37
N SER A 70 -4.18 6.18 5.92
CA SER A 70 -3.92 6.37 7.35
C SER A 70 -5.12 5.96 8.20
N VAL A 71 -6.34 6.28 7.77
CA VAL A 71 -7.58 5.85 8.43
C VAL A 71 -7.71 4.33 8.43
N PHE A 72 -7.45 3.66 7.30
CA PHE A 72 -7.48 2.19 7.24
C PHE A 72 -6.46 1.57 8.18
N VAL A 73 -5.23 2.04 8.16
CA VAL A 73 -4.17 1.56 9.04
C VAL A 73 -4.54 1.74 10.50
N THR A 74 -5.05 2.91 10.88
CA THR A 74 -5.48 3.19 12.25
C THR A 74 -6.63 2.29 12.69
N ALA A 75 -7.64 2.11 11.84
CA ALA A 75 -8.77 1.23 12.11
C ALA A 75 -8.37 -0.25 12.27
N ILE A 76 -7.41 -0.70 11.47
CA ILE A 76 -6.88 -2.06 11.53
C ILE A 76 -6.05 -2.27 12.80
N LEU A 77 -5.19 -1.31 13.16
CA LEU A 77 -4.29 -1.41 14.32
C LEU A 77 -4.97 -1.10 15.66
N GLN A 78 -6.21 -0.65 15.63
CA GLN A 78 -6.96 -0.35 16.85
C GLN A 78 -7.16 -1.60 17.70
N THR A 79 -6.96 -1.46 18.99
CA THR A 79 -7.18 -2.55 19.96
C THR A 79 -8.62 -3.05 19.89
N GLY A 80 -8.80 -4.36 19.72
CA GLY A 80 -10.13 -4.95 19.58
C GLY A 80 -10.76 -4.85 18.18
N SER A 81 -9.97 -4.47 17.17
CA SER A 81 -10.45 -4.47 15.79
C SER A 81 -10.95 -5.86 15.37
N PRO A 82 -12.17 -5.97 14.79
CA PRO A 82 -12.69 -7.25 14.33
C PRO A 82 -11.87 -7.87 13.20
N VAL A 83 -11.03 -7.08 12.54
CA VAL A 83 -10.12 -7.53 11.47
C VAL A 83 -9.07 -8.51 11.99
N THR A 84 -8.68 -8.43 13.28
CA THR A 84 -7.65 -9.30 13.87
C THR A 84 -8.02 -10.78 13.80
N VAL A 85 -9.30 -11.12 13.77
CA VAL A 85 -9.79 -12.50 13.64
C VAL A 85 -9.42 -13.10 12.28
N TYR A 86 -9.36 -12.28 11.22
CA TYR A 86 -9.09 -12.73 9.85
C TYR A 86 -7.61 -12.68 9.47
N VAL A 87 -6.83 -11.89 10.18
CA VAL A 87 -5.39 -11.72 9.89
C VAL A 87 -4.56 -12.83 10.53
N GLY A 88 -5.11 -13.49 11.57
CA GLY A 88 -4.45 -14.59 12.27
C GLY A 88 -3.45 -14.14 13.34
N PRO A 89 -3.14 -15.02 14.31
CA PRO A 89 -2.27 -14.71 15.44
C PRO A 89 -0.79 -14.96 15.18
N SER A 90 -0.41 -15.68 14.13
CA SER A 90 0.96 -16.20 13.96
C SER A 90 1.96 -15.11 13.59
N VAL A 91 1.72 -14.38 12.51
CA VAL A 91 2.58 -13.27 12.07
C VAL A 91 2.03 -11.94 12.53
N GLY A 92 0.70 -11.82 12.58
CA GLY A 92 0.00 -10.70 13.17
C GLY A 92 -0.31 -9.56 12.19
N ILE A 93 -1.06 -8.58 12.73
CA ILE A 93 -1.70 -7.51 11.97
C ILE A 93 -0.72 -6.41 11.51
N VAL A 94 0.32 -6.14 12.29
CA VAL A 94 1.32 -5.11 11.95
C VAL A 94 2.14 -5.52 10.74
N PRO A 95 2.74 -6.73 10.69
CA PRO A 95 3.41 -7.22 9.49
C PRO A 95 2.48 -7.31 8.27
N PHE A 96 1.20 -7.66 8.44
CA PHE A 96 0.23 -7.64 7.36
C PHE A 96 0.07 -6.24 6.77
N THR A 97 -0.17 -5.25 7.63
CA THR A 97 -0.33 -3.86 7.21
C THR A 97 0.91 -3.34 6.48
N LEU A 98 2.10 -3.67 7.02
CA LEU A 98 3.38 -3.34 6.38
C LEU A 98 3.56 -4.08 5.04
N ALA A 99 3.12 -5.33 4.92
CA ALA A 99 3.17 -6.08 3.67
C ALA A 99 2.32 -5.41 2.58
N VAL A 100 1.09 -5.02 2.91
CA VAL A 100 0.21 -4.30 1.98
C VAL A 100 0.81 -2.95 1.56
N LEU A 101 1.41 -2.21 2.47
CA LEU A 101 2.02 -0.90 2.21
C LEU A 101 3.52 -0.96 1.90
N SER A 102 4.09 -2.14 1.67
CA SER A 102 5.54 -2.33 1.55
C SER A 102 6.17 -1.46 0.46
N VAL A 103 5.64 -1.48 -0.76
CA VAL A 103 6.24 -0.77 -1.88
C VAL A 103 6.31 0.74 -1.66
N PRO A 104 5.21 1.47 -1.32
CA PRO A 104 5.30 2.92 -1.12
C PRO A 104 6.14 3.30 0.10
N VAL A 105 6.11 2.50 1.16
CA VAL A 105 6.90 2.75 2.37
C VAL A 105 8.39 2.59 2.05
N PHE A 106 8.78 1.45 1.47
CA PHE A 106 10.19 1.20 1.15
C PHE A 106 10.73 2.13 0.06
N ASP A 107 9.92 2.46 -0.97
CA ASP A 107 10.37 3.41 -1.99
C ASP A 107 10.58 4.81 -1.40
N THR A 108 9.68 5.27 -0.55
CA THR A 108 9.84 6.56 0.15
C THR A 108 11.07 6.56 1.06
N LEU A 109 11.23 5.52 1.89
CA LEU A 109 12.39 5.39 2.78
C LEU A 109 13.71 5.34 2.00
N ARG A 110 13.75 4.58 0.90
CA ARG A 110 14.91 4.50 0.02
C ARG A 110 15.29 5.86 -0.54
N VAL A 111 14.32 6.59 -1.08
CA VAL A 111 14.55 7.92 -1.66
C VAL A 111 15.02 8.91 -0.58
N MET A 112 14.38 8.92 0.58
CA MET A 112 14.79 9.78 1.71
C MET A 112 16.20 9.45 2.18
N SER A 113 16.52 8.17 2.38
CA SER A 113 17.85 7.72 2.81
C SER A 113 18.94 8.09 1.81
N THR A 114 18.70 7.87 0.51
CA THR A 114 19.68 8.24 -0.52
C THR A 114 19.92 9.74 -0.61
N ARG A 115 18.91 10.56 -0.37
CA ARG A 115 19.05 12.03 -0.30
C ARG A 115 19.87 12.47 0.90
N MET A 116 19.57 11.91 2.07
CA MET A 116 20.30 12.20 3.31
C MET A 116 21.78 11.83 3.18
N LEU A 117 22.08 10.64 2.60
CA LEU A 117 23.46 10.21 2.35
C LEU A 117 24.21 11.12 1.36
N LYS A 118 23.50 11.77 0.44
CA LYS A 118 24.06 12.76 -0.50
C LYS A 118 24.11 14.18 0.08
N GLY A 119 23.80 14.38 1.36
CA GLY A 119 23.78 15.68 2.02
C GLY A 119 22.68 16.63 1.51
N SER A 120 21.65 16.09 0.84
CA SER A 120 20.53 16.87 0.30
C SER A 120 19.32 16.78 1.22
N SER A 121 18.43 17.80 1.16
CA SER A 121 17.17 17.77 1.92
C SER A 121 16.31 16.56 1.51
N PRO A 122 15.75 15.79 2.47
CA PRO A 122 14.89 14.64 2.18
C PRO A 122 13.60 15.02 1.43
N PHE A 123 13.16 16.27 1.50
CA PHE A 123 11.95 16.78 0.87
C PHE A 123 12.16 17.41 -0.51
N ARG A 124 13.39 17.40 -1.04
CA ARG A 124 13.66 17.96 -2.37
C ARG A 124 12.99 17.12 -3.46
N PRO A 125 12.28 17.71 -4.45
CA PRO A 125 11.74 16.98 -5.58
C PRO A 125 12.86 16.27 -6.37
N ASP A 126 12.66 14.97 -6.64
CA ASP A 126 13.66 14.16 -7.37
C ASP A 126 12.96 13.07 -8.18
N LYS A 127 13.62 12.61 -9.26
CA LYS A 127 13.15 11.56 -10.16
C LYS A 127 13.77 10.18 -9.84
N THR A 128 14.10 9.91 -8.57
CA THR A 128 14.78 8.67 -8.15
C THR A 128 13.86 7.57 -7.63
N HIS A 129 12.54 7.71 -7.81
CA HIS A 129 11.57 6.68 -7.42
C HIS A 129 11.76 5.37 -8.19
N LEU A 130 11.35 4.25 -7.60
CA LEU A 130 11.52 2.90 -8.13
C LEU A 130 11.07 2.75 -9.59
N HIS A 131 9.95 3.37 -9.95
CA HIS A 131 9.41 3.28 -11.31
C HIS A 131 10.29 3.96 -12.38
N HIS A 132 11.05 5.02 -12.03
CA HIS A 132 12.01 5.61 -12.96
C HIS A 132 13.13 4.63 -13.29
N MET A 133 13.58 3.85 -12.32
CA MET A 133 14.59 2.82 -12.53
C MET A 133 14.13 1.75 -13.53
N PHE A 134 12.86 1.32 -13.46
CA PHE A 134 12.31 0.36 -14.42
C PHE A 134 12.17 0.95 -15.84
N ILE A 135 11.80 2.23 -15.93
CA ILE A 135 11.71 2.93 -17.23
C ILE A 135 13.10 3.13 -17.84
N ASP A 136 14.09 3.49 -17.04
CA ASP A 136 15.49 3.64 -17.45
C ASP A 136 16.08 2.30 -17.94
N LEU A 137 15.59 1.17 -17.41
CA LEU A 137 15.92 -0.17 -17.90
C LEU A 137 15.21 -0.55 -19.21
N GLY A 138 14.42 0.37 -19.78
CA GLY A 138 13.71 0.15 -21.05
C GLY A 138 12.35 -0.55 -20.91
N CYS A 139 11.83 -0.72 -19.70
CA CYS A 139 10.52 -1.30 -19.48
C CYS A 139 9.40 -0.36 -19.91
N SER A 140 8.35 -0.90 -20.52
CA SER A 140 7.15 -0.12 -20.81
C SER A 140 6.43 0.28 -19.52
N HIS A 141 5.64 1.36 -19.53
CA HIS A 141 4.86 1.80 -18.37
C HIS A 141 3.92 0.72 -17.82
N VAL A 142 3.36 -0.11 -18.69
CA VAL A 142 2.51 -1.24 -18.29
C VAL A 142 3.33 -2.31 -17.59
N ALA A 143 4.47 -2.70 -18.17
CA ALA A 143 5.36 -3.70 -17.58
C ALA A 143 5.90 -3.24 -16.21
N THR A 144 6.30 -1.97 -16.09
CA THR A 144 6.73 -1.37 -14.82
C THR A 144 5.62 -1.45 -13.75
N THR A 145 4.39 -1.13 -14.13
CA THR A 145 3.25 -1.22 -13.20
C THR A 145 3.01 -2.64 -12.74
N LEU A 146 2.96 -3.59 -13.69
CA LEU A 146 2.73 -5.00 -13.37
C LEU A 146 3.87 -5.55 -12.49
N ALA A 147 5.11 -5.17 -12.75
CA ALA A 147 6.25 -5.56 -11.93
C ALA A 147 6.13 -5.04 -10.49
N ILE A 148 5.78 -3.77 -10.31
CA ILE A 148 5.62 -3.16 -8.97
C ILE A 148 4.43 -3.75 -8.22
N LEU A 149 3.28 -3.93 -8.87
CA LEU A 149 2.12 -4.57 -8.25
C LEU A 149 2.39 -6.05 -7.94
N GLY A 150 3.08 -6.76 -8.83
CA GLY A 150 3.50 -8.14 -8.62
C GLY A 150 4.47 -8.29 -7.47
N LEU A 151 5.43 -7.36 -7.33
CA LEU A 151 6.34 -7.31 -6.18
C LEU A 151 5.56 -7.14 -4.87
N ASN A 152 4.63 -6.19 -4.82
CA ASN A 152 3.83 -5.99 -3.62
C ASN A 152 2.94 -7.19 -3.30
N MET A 153 2.29 -7.75 -4.32
CA MET A 153 1.47 -8.95 -4.14
C MET A 153 2.30 -10.14 -3.67
N SER A 154 3.54 -10.30 -4.14
CA SER A 154 4.43 -11.36 -3.66
C SER A 154 4.78 -11.22 -2.18
N VAL A 155 4.94 -9.99 -1.67
CA VAL A 155 5.15 -9.72 -0.24
C VAL A 155 3.91 -10.09 0.58
N VAL A 156 2.71 -9.75 0.11
CA VAL A 156 1.45 -10.11 0.76
C VAL A 156 1.25 -11.62 0.76
N LEU A 157 1.53 -12.30 -0.36
CA LEU A 157 1.47 -13.76 -0.44
C LEU A 157 2.50 -14.45 0.46
N CYS A 158 3.71 -13.89 0.57
CA CYS A 158 4.73 -14.39 1.49
C CYS A 158 4.25 -14.26 2.94
N TRP A 159 3.68 -13.12 3.31
CA TRP A 159 3.07 -12.95 4.62
C TRP A 159 1.97 -14.00 4.85
N TRP A 160 1.08 -14.20 3.90
CA TRP A 160 0.00 -15.18 4.00
C TRP A 160 0.52 -16.62 4.15
N ALA A 161 1.56 -16.98 3.40
CA ALA A 161 2.20 -18.29 3.50
C ALA A 161 2.84 -18.49 4.87
N LEU A 162 3.49 -17.49 5.44
CA LEU A 162 4.06 -17.52 6.80
C LEU A 162 2.97 -17.65 7.87
N GLU A 163 1.85 -16.93 7.70
CA GLU A 163 0.70 -17.02 8.59
C GLU A 163 0.12 -18.44 8.60
N THR A 164 -0.12 -19.02 7.43
CA THR A 164 -0.69 -20.36 7.29
C THR A 164 0.25 -21.49 7.73
N SER A 165 1.57 -21.29 7.59
CA SER A 165 2.56 -22.29 8.00
C SER A 165 2.80 -22.33 9.51
N GLY A 166 2.27 -21.37 10.27
CA GLY A 166 2.45 -21.28 11.73
C GLY A 166 3.90 -21.12 12.18
N SER A 167 4.79 -20.75 11.25
CA SER A 167 6.25 -20.77 11.46
C SER A 167 6.74 -19.74 12.47
N VAL A 168 5.90 -18.74 12.81
CA VAL A 168 6.26 -17.68 13.76
C VAL A 168 5.41 -17.86 15.02
N SER A 169 5.87 -18.72 15.91
CA SER A 169 5.35 -18.78 17.27
C SER A 169 5.87 -17.57 18.04
N TYR A 170 5.05 -16.53 18.20
CA TYR A 170 5.38 -15.48 19.16
C TYR A 170 5.33 -16.09 20.56
N THR A 171 6.48 -16.35 21.15
CA THR A 171 6.58 -16.50 22.59
C THR A 171 6.03 -15.21 23.19
N HIS A 172 4.81 -15.24 23.70
CA HIS A 172 4.29 -14.21 24.58
C HIS A 172 5.28 -14.07 25.73
N LEU A 173 6.06 -12.99 25.70
CA LEU A 173 6.76 -12.52 26.87
C LEU A 173 5.66 -11.98 27.80
N THR A 174 5.01 -12.86 28.52
CA THR A 174 4.17 -12.50 29.65
C THR A 174 5.12 -11.97 30.70
N LEU A 175 5.24 -10.65 30.76
CA LEU A 175 5.82 -10.00 31.93
C LEU A 175 4.98 -10.42 33.13
N PRO A 176 5.57 -11.03 34.17
CA PRO A 176 4.82 -11.34 35.37
C PRO A 176 4.40 -10.00 35.98
N THR A 177 3.10 -9.74 35.98
CA THR A 177 2.51 -8.70 36.83
C THR A 177 2.52 -9.19 38.25
N ASN A 178 3.49 -8.71 39.05
CA ASN A 178 3.40 -8.73 40.49
C ASN A 178 2.48 -7.62 40.98
#